data_f1903efbe833a54e52ac8fbd2e7dee2f
#
_entry.id   f1903efbe833a54e52ac8fbd2e7dee2f
#
_cell.length_a   1.000
_cell.length_b   1.000
_cell.length_c   1.000
_cell.angle_alpha   90.00
_cell.angle_beta   90.00
_cell.angle_gamma   90.00
#
_symmetry.space_group_name_H-M   'P 1'
#
loop_
_entity.id
_entity.type
_entity.pdbx_description
1 polymer ?
#
loop_
_entity_poly.entity_id
_entity_poly.type
_entity_poly.pdbx_seq_one_letter_code
_entity_poly.pdbx_strand_id
1 'polypeptide(L)'
;MDQHREALNRFLVEVFHEVLKTEELALSSVKGELSLRELHLIEEVCRAADLGLDNRATAIAAAQRVTAGTLTTAVSLLERKGYLERRRDAYDKRVVRILPTEKARQANREHERFHEELVDYILSSLSQEEAQVFVRALGRVDGFLQEKAAASCRTAEQAAPPAAMEQMREKSGTL
;
A
#
# COMPACT_ATOMS: atom_id res chain seq x y z
N MET A 1 -29.38 14.40 -16.10
CA MET A 1 -28.34 13.58 -15.47
C MET A 1 -28.55 13.68 -13.97
N ASP A 2 -28.39 12.59 -13.23
CA ASP A 2 -28.72 12.57 -11.80
C ASP A 2 -27.70 13.44 -11.03
N GLN A 3 -28.20 14.46 -10.32
CA GLN A 3 -27.40 15.42 -9.54
C GLN A 3 -26.46 14.71 -8.54
N HIS A 4 -26.88 13.58 -7.99
CA HIS A 4 -26.06 12.75 -7.09
C HIS A 4 -24.88 12.12 -7.83
N ARG A 5 -25.07 11.72 -9.07
CA ARG A 5 -23.99 11.13 -9.89
C ARG A 5 -22.90 12.16 -10.21
N GLU A 6 -23.29 13.39 -10.54
CA GLU A 6 -22.33 14.48 -10.77
C GLU A 6 -21.57 14.86 -9.51
N ALA A 7 -22.29 15.00 -8.38
CA ALA A 7 -21.67 15.30 -7.09
C ALA A 7 -20.67 14.20 -6.67
N LEU A 8 -21.05 12.93 -6.83
CA LEU A 8 -20.20 11.80 -6.48
C LEU A 8 -18.95 11.72 -7.37
N ASN A 9 -19.12 11.95 -8.68
CA ASN A 9 -18.00 11.94 -9.63
C ASN A 9 -17.00 13.06 -9.31
N ARG A 10 -17.49 14.27 -9.02
CA ARG A 10 -16.68 15.41 -8.61
C ARG A 10 -15.92 15.09 -7.32
N PHE A 11 -16.61 14.57 -6.31
CA PHE A 11 -16.02 14.14 -5.05
C PHE A 11 -14.86 13.15 -5.29
N LEU A 12 -15.11 12.09 -6.09
CA LEU A 12 -14.10 11.07 -6.35
C LEU A 12 -12.85 11.62 -7.07
N VAL A 13 -13.01 12.62 -7.92
CA VAL A 13 -11.89 13.21 -8.66
C VAL A 13 -11.17 14.28 -7.82
N GLU A 14 -11.90 15.24 -7.26
CA GLU A 14 -11.34 16.41 -6.59
C GLU A 14 -10.84 16.06 -5.18
N VAL A 15 -11.66 15.39 -4.39
CA VAL A 15 -11.32 15.09 -2.98
C VAL A 15 -10.19 14.07 -2.90
N PHE A 16 -10.17 13.05 -3.76
CA PHE A 16 -9.03 12.13 -3.80
C PHE A 16 -7.69 12.83 -4.09
N HIS A 17 -7.69 13.76 -5.03
CA HIS A 17 -6.49 14.56 -5.32
C HIS A 17 -6.07 15.44 -4.15
N GLU A 18 -7.03 16.08 -3.48
CA GLU A 18 -6.73 16.94 -2.32
C GLU A 18 -6.25 16.12 -1.11
N VAL A 19 -6.82 14.93 -0.88
CA VAL A 19 -6.32 14.04 0.19
C VAL A 19 -4.86 13.66 -0.05
N LEU A 20 -4.53 13.14 -1.24
CA LEU A 20 -3.15 12.74 -1.57
C LEU A 20 -2.17 13.91 -1.49
N LYS A 21 -2.55 15.09 -1.96
CA LYS A 21 -1.74 16.29 -1.89
C LYS A 21 -1.54 16.80 -0.46
N THR A 22 -2.60 16.78 0.34
CA THR A 22 -2.54 17.20 1.73
C THR A 22 -1.72 16.22 2.57
N GLU A 23 -1.84 14.94 2.31
CA GLU A 23 -1.03 13.89 2.91
C GLU A 23 0.47 14.10 2.62
N GLU A 24 0.83 14.39 1.36
CA GLU A 24 2.21 14.70 0.98
C GLU A 24 2.73 15.97 1.68
N LEU A 25 1.87 16.97 1.89
CA LEU A 25 2.23 18.21 2.60
C LEU A 25 2.31 18.03 4.11
N ALA A 26 1.50 17.17 4.70
CA ALA A 26 1.47 16.89 6.15
C ALA A 26 2.75 16.20 6.64
N LEU A 27 3.45 15.51 5.76
CA LEU A 27 4.70 14.78 6.06
C LEU A 27 5.92 15.72 6.09
N SER A 28 5.83 16.78 6.86
CA SER A 28 6.86 17.84 6.88
C SER A 28 8.24 17.37 7.34
N SER A 29 8.32 16.36 8.22
CA SER A 29 9.58 15.83 8.76
C SER A 29 10.36 14.97 7.76
N VAL A 30 9.66 14.37 6.80
CA VAL A 30 10.24 13.52 5.75
C VAL A 30 10.15 14.16 4.36
N LYS A 31 9.80 15.44 4.30
CA LYS A 31 9.61 16.19 3.05
C LYS A 31 10.85 16.12 2.16
N GLY A 32 10.68 15.60 0.95
CA GLY A 32 11.76 15.42 -0.02
C GLY A 32 12.63 14.18 0.19
N GLU A 33 12.47 13.47 1.30
CA GLU A 33 13.21 12.23 1.58
C GLU A 33 12.43 10.98 1.14
N LEU A 34 11.10 10.99 1.30
CA LEU A 34 10.19 9.92 0.92
C LEU A 34 9.15 10.39 -0.07
N SER A 35 8.84 9.54 -1.04
CA SER A 35 7.62 9.64 -1.84
C SER A 35 6.46 8.96 -1.10
N LEU A 36 5.23 9.32 -1.45
CA LEU A 36 4.03 8.72 -0.86
C LEU A 36 3.99 7.18 -1.03
N ARG A 37 4.48 6.67 -2.18
CA ARG A 37 4.58 5.21 -2.40
C ARG A 37 5.58 4.53 -1.46
N GLU A 38 6.70 5.19 -1.17
CA GLU A 38 7.68 4.69 -0.22
C GLU A 38 7.12 4.68 1.19
N LEU A 39 6.34 5.69 1.55
CA LEU A 39 5.68 5.79 2.84
C LEU A 39 4.62 4.69 3.02
N HIS A 40 3.74 4.45 2.04
CA HIS A 40 2.78 3.36 2.10
C HIS A 40 3.46 1.97 2.18
N LEU A 41 4.66 1.81 1.59
CA LEU A 41 5.44 0.59 1.80
C LEU A 41 5.97 0.48 3.22
N ILE A 42 6.43 1.59 3.81
CA ILE A 42 6.86 1.65 5.22
C ILE A 42 5.69 1.29 6.15
N GLU A 43 4.51 1.88 5.92
CA GLU A 43 3.29 1.59 6.66
C GLU A 43 2.96 0.09 6.63
N GLU A 44 2.95 -0.53 5.45
CA GLU A 44 2.67 -1.97 5.32
C GLU A 44 3.68 -2.83 6.08
N VAL A 45 4.97 -2.47 6.04
CA VAL A 45 6.02 -3.19 6.77
C VAL A 45 5.86 -3.00 8.28
N CYS A 46 5.53 -1.80 8.75
CA CYS A 46 5.23 -1.53 10.16
C CYS A 46 4.01 -2.33 10.60
N ARG A 47 2.92 -2.28 9.87
CA ARG A 47 1.68 -3.03 10.13
C ARG A 47 1.94 -4.54 10.22
N ALA A 48 2.71 -5.09 9.28
CA ALA A 48 3.06 -6.51 9.31
C ALA A 48 3.87 -6.89 10.55
N ALA A 49 4.82 -6.03 10.96
CA ALA A 49 5.62 -6.26 12.15
C ALA A 49 4.81 -6.17 13.46
N ASP A 50 3.92 -5.19 13.57
CA ASP A 50 3.18 -4.89 14.80
C ASP A 50 2.02 -5.86 15.03
N LEU A 51 1.40 -6.35 13.96
CA LEU A 51 0.33 -7.36 14.01
C LEU A 51 0.85 -8.81 13.93
N GLY A 52 2.16 -9.02 13.87
CA GLY A 52 2.75 -10.37 13.72
C GLY A 52 2.37 -11.06 12.40
N LEU A 53 2.09 -10.29 11.35
CA LEU A 53 1.76 -10.83 10.03
C LEU A 53 3.00 -11.30 9.29
N ASP A 54 2.79 -11.93 8.14
CA ASP A 54 3.88 -12.39 7.29
C ASP A 54 4.63 -11.22 6.66
N ASN A 55 5.85 -10.97 7.12
CA ASN A 55 6.73 -9.91 6.64
C ASN A 55 7.80 -10.39 5.64
N ARG A 56 7.60 -11.56 5.02
CA ARG A 56 8.44 -12.01 3.90
C ARG A 56 8.27 -11.07 2.70
N ALA A 57 9.31 -10.92 1.91
CA ALA A 57 9.28 -10.08 0.71
C ALA A 57 8.10 -10.43 -0.22
N THR A 58 7.80 -11.72 -0.39
CA THR A 58 6.67 -12.18 -1.20
C THR A 58 5.31 -11.76 -0.64
N ALA A 59 5.13 -11.80 0.68
CA ALA A 59 3.89 -11.41 1.33
C ALA A 59 3.67 -9.89 1.25
N ILE A 60 4.72 -9.09 1.50
CA ILE A 60 4.67 -7.63 1.35
C ILE A 60 4.39 -7.23 -0.11
N ALA A 61 5.01 -7.93 -1.10
CA ALA A 61 4.73 -7.67 -2.52
C ALA A 61 3.26 -7.93 -2.87
N ALA A 62 2.69 -9.02 -2.36
CA ALA A 62 1.28 -9.36 -2.55
C ALA A 62 0.35 -8.33 -1.90
N ALA A 63 0.63 -7.90 -0.66
CA ALA A 63 -0.14 -6.87 0.05
C ALA A 63 -0.13 -5.53 -0.72
N GLN A 64 1.04 -5.13 -1.22
CA GLN A 64 1.23 -3.91 -2.02
C GLN A 64 0.79 -4.07 -3.49
N ARG A 65 0.35 -5.26 -3.90
CA ARG A 65 -0.08 -5.58 -5.29
C ARG A 65 0.98 -5.21 -6.35
N VAL A 66 2.25 -5.47 -6.03
CA VAL A 66 3.40 -5.21 -6.92
C VAL A 66 4.16 -6.49 -7.22
N THR A 67 4.97 -6.46 -8.27
CA THR A 67 5.87 -7.59 -8.59
C THR A 67 7.00 -7.70 -7.58
N ALA A 68 7.57 -8.90 -7.42
CA ALA A 68 8.74 -9.12 -6.57
C ALA A 68 9.93 -8.24 -6.96
N GLY A 69 10.14 -8.00 -8.27
CA GLY A 69 11.19 -7.10 -8.77
C GLY A 69 10.97 -5.65 -8.37
N THR A 70 9.73 -5.16 -8.50
CA THR A 70 9.35 -3.81 -8.07
C THR A 70 9.56 -3.63 -6.56
N LEU A 71 9.11 -4.60 -5.75
CA LEU A 71 9.33 -4.56 -4.31
C LEU A 71 10.82 -4.57 -3.96
N THR A 72 11.61 -5.45 -4.59
CA THR A 72 13.05 -5.56 -4.35
C THR A 72 13.75 -4.21 -4.56
N THR A 73 13.41 -3.50 -5.62
CA THR A 73 13.97 -2.17 -5.93
C THR A 73 13.57 -1.15 -4.87
N ALA A 74 12.28 -1.09 -4.51
CA ALA A 74 11.76 -0.16 -3.51
C ALA A 74 12.38 -0.40 -2.12
N VAL A 75 12.43 -1.66 -1.67
CA VAL A 75 13.07 -2.02 -0.39
C VAL A 75 14.56 -1.68 -0.39
N SER A 76 15.29 -1.92 -1.50
CA SER A 76 16.72 -1.57 -1.58
C SER A 76 16.93 -0.05 -1.49
N LEU A 77 16.02 0.75 -2.03
CA LEU A 77 16.07 2.20 -1.90
C LEU A 77 15.81 2.63 -0.44
N LEU A 78 14.80 2.06 0.20
CA LEU A 78 14.44 2.36 1.60
C LEU A 78 15.50 1.87 2.61
N GLU A 79 16.22 0.78 2.29
CA GLU A 79 17.40 0.36 3.08
C GLU A 79 18.53 1.39 2.99
N ARG A 80 18.84 1.89 1.78
CA ARG A 80 19.85 2.96 1.62
C ARG A 80 19.48 4.25 2.36
N LYS A 81 18.19 4.57 2.42
CA LYS A 81 17.65 5.70 3.17
C LYS A 81 17.57 5.45 4.69
N GLY A 82 17.80 4.21 5.13
CA GLY A 82 17.79 3.81 6.55
C GLY A 82 16.40 3.58 7.15
N TYR A 83 15.38 3.40 6.31
CA TYR A 83 14.01 3.14 6.79
C TYR A 83 13.71 1.67 6.98
N LEU A 84 14.19 0.80 6.12
CA LEU A 84 13.93 -0.65 6.18
C LEU A 84 15.24 -1.43 6.35
N GLU A 85 15.13 -2.64 6.86
CA GLU A 85 16.22 -3.61 6.90
C GLU A 85 15.75 -4.98 6.42
N ARG A 86 16.62 -5.71 5.71
CA ARG A 86 16.42 -7.12 5.39
C ARG A 86 17.12 -7.98 6.42
N ARG A 87 16.39 -8.94 6.96
CA ARG A 87 16.95 -9.92 7.89
C ARG A 87 16.64 -11.33 7.41
N ARG A 88 17.64 -12.21 7.39
CA ARG A 88 17.40 -13.63 7.13
C ARG A 88 16.65 -14.23 8.31
N ASP A 89 15.65 -15.06 7.99
CA ASP A 89 14.90 -15.80 9.00
C ASP A 89 15.84 -16.68 9.86
N ALA A 90 15.50 -16.82 11.14
CA ALA A 90 16.32 -17.58 12.06
C ALA A 90 16.31 -19.08 11.77
N TYR A 91 15.20 -19.60 11.28
CA TYR A 91 14.96 -21.04 11.04
C TYR A 91 15.22 -21.43 9.60
N ASP A 92 14.79 -20.61 8.63
CA ASP A 92 15.05 -20.86 7.21
C ASP A 92 15.83 -19.69 6.58
N LYS A 93 17.12 -19.91 6.36
CA LYS A 93 18.03 -18.90 5.79
C LYS A 93 17.70 -18.50 4.33
N ARG A 94 16.82 -19.23 3.66
CA ARG A 94 16.31 -18.89 2.31
C ARG A 94 15.26 -17.80 2.38
N VAL A 95 14.62 -17.64 3.52
CA VAL A 95 13.59 -16.63 3.75
C VAL A 95 14.24 -15.31 4.15
N VAL A 96 13.85 -14.24 3.46
CA VAL A 96 14.23 -12.87 3.80
C VAL A 96 12.99 -12.14 4.31
N ARG A 97 13.09 -11.61 5.53
CA ARG A 97 12.08 -10.77 6.16
C ARG A 97 12.44 -9.30 6.00
N ILE A 98 11.43 -8.47 5.82
CA ILE A 98 11.57 -7.02 5.77
C ILE A 98 11.07 -6.46 7.09
N LEU A 99 11.90 -5.64 7.74
CA LEU A 99 11.61 -5.08 9.06
C LEU A 99 11.74 -3.56 9.02
N PRO A 100 10.91 -2.83 9.79
CA PRO A 100 11.02 -1.40 9.91
C PRO A 100 12.13 -1.03 10.90
N THR A 101 12.85 0.04 10.61
CA THR A 101 13.76 0.69 11.57
C THR A 101 12.98 1.66 12.47
N GLU A 102 13.63 2.22 13.49
CA GLU A 102 12.99 3.28 14.30
C GLU A 102 12.69 4.54 13.45
N LYS A 103 13.53 4.84 12.46
CA LYS A 103 13.28 5.93 11.51
C LYS A 103 11.98 5.70 10.69
N ALA A 104 11.74 4.45 10.25
CA ALA A 104 10.50 4.07 9.59
C ALA A 104 9.29 4.22 10.51
N ARG A 105 9.40 3.75 11.75
CA ARG A 105 8.32 3.85 12.73
C ARG A 105 7.95 5.30 13.05
N GLN A 106 8.94 6.19 13.11
CA GLN A 106 8.68 7.61 13.31
C GLN A 106 7.91 8.20 12.11
N ALA A 107 8.35 7.93 10.87
CA ALA A 107 7.65 8.40 9.68
C ALA A 107 6.22 7.83 9.60
N ASN A 108 6.03 6.56 9.98
CA ASN A 108 4.72 5.91 10.02
C ASN A 108 3.78 6.56 11.05
N ARG A 109 4.27 6.89 12.25
CA ARG A 109 3.46 7.58 13.27
C ARG A 109 2.96 8.97 12.82
N GLU A 110 3.76 9.70 12.05
CA GLU A 110 3.33 10.99 11.48
C GLU A 110 2.25 10.80 10.42
N HIS A 111 2.38 9.76 9.60
CA HIS A 111 1.40 9.38 8.60
C HIS A 111 0.08 8.90 9.24
N GLU A 112 0.15 8.02 10.23
CA GLU A 112 -1.00 7.57 11.02
C GLU A 112 -1.77 8.73 11.64
N ARG A 113 -1.06 9.70 12.23
CA ARG A 113 -1.70 10.88 12.82
C ARG A 113 -2.49 11.69 11.81
N PHE A 114 -1.99 11.87 10.59
CA PHE A 114 -2.74 12.53 9.52
C PHE A 114 -4.05 11.80 9.21
N HIS A 115 -4.01 10.48 9.13
CA HIS A 115 -5.21 9.69 8.89
C HIS A 115 -6.19 9.73 10.08
N GLU A 116 -5.68 9.67 11.31
CA GLU A 116 -6.50 9.80 12.53
C GLU A 116 -7.23 11.15 12.54
N GLU A 117 -6.53 12.26 12.31
CA GLU A 117 -7.11 13.60 12.24
C GLU A 117 -8.22 13.71 11.17
N LEU A 118 -7.99 13.12 9.99
CA LEU A 118 -8.97 13.10 8.90
C LEU A 118 -10.20 12.26 9.27
N VAL A 119 -10.00 11.07 9.86
CA VAL A 119 -11.08 10.18 10.30
C VAL A 119 -11.91 10.85 11.41
N ASP A 120 -11.26 11.45 12.40
CA ASP A 120 -11.93 12.16 13.49
C ASP A 120 -12.76 13.33 12.98
N TYR A 121 -12.23 14.10 12.02
CA TYR A 121 -12.97 15.18 11.37
C TYR A 121 -14.23 14.67 10.67
N ILE A 122 -14.10 13.58 9.88
CA ILE A 122 -15.24 12.97 9.18
C ILE A 122 -16.29 12.49 10.19
N LEU A 123 -15.87 11.74 11.21
CA LEU A 123 -16.79 11.18 12.22
C LEU A 123 -17.46 12.27 13.06
N SER A 124 -16.76 13.36 13.37
CA SER A 124 -17.36 14.49 14.08
C SER A 124 -18.42 15.23 13.26
N SER A 125 -18.40 15.11 11.95
CA SER A 125 -19.33 15.75 11.01
C SER A 125 -20.60 14.92 10.76
N LEU A 126 -20.66 13.69 11.27
CA LEU A 126 -21.71 12.72 11.00
C LEU A 126 -22.40 12.25 12.28
N SER A 127 -23.71 12.01 12.21
CA SER A 127 -24.39 11.21 13.23
C SER A 127 -23.92 9.76 13.19
N GLN A 128 -24.17 9.01 14.25
CA GLN A 128 -23.80 7.59 14.32
C GLN A 128 -24.42 6.76 13.17
N GLU A 129 -25.67 7.04 12.81
CA GLU A 129 -26.36 6.36 11.71
C GLU A 129 -25.73 6.70 10.34
N GLU A 130 -25.43 7.97 10.11
CA GLU A 130 -24.73 8.42 8.89
C GLU A 130 -23.35 7.81 8.77
N ALA A 131 -22.57 7.78 9.85
CA ALA A 131 -21.25 7.14 9.88
C ALA A 131 -21.34 5.64 9.51
N GLN A 132 -22.33 4.91 10.05
CA GLN A 132 -22.55 3.51 9.69
C GLN A 132 -22.91 3.33 8.22
N VAL A 133 -23.74 4.21 7.65
CA VAL A 133 -24.09 4.18 6.22
C VAL A 133 -22.87 4.48 5.37
N PHE A 134 -22.09 5.49 5.76
CA PHE A 134 -20.88 5.90 5.06
C PHE A 134 -19.82 4.79 5.03
N VAL A 135 -19.51 4.17 6.17
CA VAL A 135 -18.56 3.05 6.25
C VAL A 135 -19.01 1.86 5.40
N ARG A 136 -20.32 1.52 5.41
CA ARG A 136 -20.85 0.47 4.53
C ARG A 136 -20.72 0.82 3.04
N ALA A 137 -20.92 2.08 2.67
CA ALA A 137 -20.76 2.54 1.29
C ALA A 137 -19.31 2.44 0.84
N LEU A 138 -18.35 2.87 1.67
CA LEU A 138 -16.92 2.76 1.40
C LEU A 138 -16.48 1.30 1.24
N GLY A 139 -16.97 0.38 2.08
CA GLY A 139 -16.68 -1.05 1.94
C GLY A 139 -17.16 -1.65 0.60
N ARG A 140 -18.29 -1.16 0.05
CA ARG A 140 -18.74 -1.57 -1.29
C ARG A 140 -17.84 -1.01 -2.40
N VAL A 141 -17.36 0.22 -2.25
CA VAL A 141 -16.42 0.84 -3.20
C VAL A 141 -15.10 0.07 -3.19
N ASP A 142 -14.58 -0.29 -2.01
CA ASP A 142 -13.37 -1.09 -1.88
C ASP A 142 -13.52 -2.46 -2.57
N GLY A 143 -14.62 -3.17 -2.33
CA GLY A 143 -14.91 -4.44 -3.00
C GLY A 143 -14.91 -4.32 -4.53
N PHE A 144 -15.55 -3.27 -5.07
CA PHE A 144 -15.53 -3.00 -6.51
C PHE A 144 -14.11 -2.75 -7.05
N LEU A 145 -13.29 -1.97 -6.32
CA LEU A 145 -11.92 -1.70 -6.73
C LEU A 145 -11.04 -2.94 -6.69
N GLN A 146 -11.22 -3.81 -5.68
CA GLN A 146 -10.53 -5.09 -5.58
C GLN A 146 -10.87 -6.03 -6.74
N GLU A 147 -12.15 -6.15 -7.11
CA GLU A 147 -12.59 -6.93 -8.25
C GLU A 147 -11.99 -6.41 -9.58
N LYS A 148 -11.96 -5.09 -9.77
CA LYS A 148 -11.37 -4.46 -10.95
C LYS A 148 -9.86 -4.70 -11.03
N ALA A 149 -9.15 -4.57 -9.92
CA ALA A 149 -7.72 -4.85 -9.84
C ALA A 149 -7.40 -6.32 -10.17
N ALA A 150 -8.17 -7.25 -9.60
CA ALA A 150 -8.01 -8.69 -9.88
C ALA A 150 -8.32 -9.05 -11.35
N ALA A 151 -9.31 -8.41 -11.97
CA ALA A 151 -9.61 -8.58 -13.38
C ALA A 151 -8.46 -8.10 -14.27
N SER A 152 -7.88 -6.94 -13.97
CA SER A 152 -6.75 -6.38 -14.72
C SER A 152 -5.50 -7.25 -14.63
N CYS A 153 -5.21 -7.83 -13.46
CA CYS A 153 -4.11 -8.79 -13.29
C CYS A 153 -4.29 -10.04 -14.17
N ARG A 154 -5.48 -10.63 -14.18
CA ARG A 154 -5.77 -11.81 -15.03
C ARG A 154 -5.61 -11.52 -16.51
N THR A 155 -6.04 -10.34 -16.96
CA THR A 155 -5.89 -9.93 -18.37
C THR A 155 -4.42 -9.73 -18.75
N ALA A 156 -3.61 -9.17 -17.86
CA ALA A 156 -2.17 -8.99 -18.06
C ALA A 156 -1.43 -10.33 -18.14
N GLU A 157 -1.78 -11.31 -17.31
CA GLU A 157 -1.22 -12.66 -17.35
C GLU A 157 -1.58 -13.40 -18.65
N GLN A 158 -2.80 -13.24 -19.14
CA GLN A 158 -3.27 -13.85 -20.41
C GLN A 158 -2.66 -13.18 -21.66
N ALA A 159 -2.29 -11.91 -21.56
CA ALA A 159 -1.66 -11.15 -22.66
C ALA A 159 -0.13 -11.33 -22.72
N ALA A 160 0.50 -11.97 -21.74
CA ALA A 160 1.93 -12.25 -21.76
C ALA A 160 2.25 -13.30 -22.85
N PRO A 161 3.17 -13.02 -23.79
CA PRO A 161 3.51 -13.98 -24.84
C PRO A 161 4.14 -15.25 -24.23
N PRO A 162 3.85 -16.45 -24.77
CA PRO A 162 4.28 -17.73 -24.20
C PRO A 162 5.80 -17.87 -24.02
N ALA A 163 6.61 -17.15 -24.78
CA ALA A 163 8.07 -17.13 -24.66
C ALA A 163 8.60 -16.52 -23.32
N ALA A 164 7.83 -15.68 -22.67
CA ALA A 164 8.21 -15.10 -21.38
C ALA A 164 8.00 -16.08 -20.21
N MET A 165 7.05 -17.00 -20.33
CA MET A 165 6.79 -18.04 -19.31
C MET A 165 7.83 -19.16 -19.33
N GLU A 166 8.42 -19.48 -20.48
CA GLU A 166 9.44 -20.53 -20.61
C GLU A 166 10.79 -20.10 -20.01
N GLN A 167 11.16 -18.84 -20.20
CA GLN A 167 12.38 -18.27 -19.59
C GLN A 167 12.30 -18.12 -18.05
N MET A 168 11.10 -17.97 -17.50
CA MET A 168 10.90 -17.98 -16.04
C MET A 168 10.96 -19.40 -15.45
N ARG A 169 10.54 -20.42 -16.20
CA ARG A 169 10.65 -21.83 -15.77
C ARG A 169 12.08 -22.35 -15.83
N GLU A 170 12.85 -22.01 -16.84
CA GLU A 170 14.26 -22.41 -16.94
C GLU A 170 15.13 -21.78 -15.84
N LYS A 171 14.85 -20.55 -15.42
CA LYS A 171 15.57 -19.90 -14.31
C LYS A 171 15.19 -20.43 -12.91
N SER A 172 14.07 -21.14 -12.78
CA SER A 172 13.64 -21.77 -11.52
C SER A 172 14.05 -23.25 -11.42
N GLY A 173 14.59 -23.85 -12.48
CA GLY A 173 14.92 -25.28 -12.56
C GLY A 173 16.41 -25.60 -12.45
N THR A 174 17.29 -24.62 -12.22
CA THR A 174 18.72 -24.84 -12.07
C THR A 174 19.18 -24.36 -10.69
N LEU A 175 18.96 -25.21 -9.68
CA LEU A 175 19.68 -25.25 -8.40
C LEU A 175 19.51 -26.65 -7.80
#